data_4eea5d8066a7b073989cf07a4455fe94
#
_entry.id   4eea5d8066a7b073989cf07a4455fe94
#
_cell.length_a   1.000
_cell.length_b   1.000
_cell.length_c   1.000
_cell.angle_alpha   90.00
_cell.angle_beta   90.00
_cell.angle_gamma   90.00
#
_symmetry.space_group_name_H-M   'P 1'
#
loop_
_entity.id
_entity.type
_entity.pdbx_description
1 polymer ?
#
loop_
_entity_poly.entity_id
_entity_poly.type
_entity_poly.pdbx_seq_one_letter_code
_entity_poly.pdbx_strand_id
1 'polypeptide(L)'
;AVPEGVTVEPAEVLVKMEDENWWETSAQVTTDAEKHVSITKYEFAEDESKEYLKYFTISNTGVITFNPDYKDKIIPGEKYVLSLKLTTKAGEHLYPDAVTFNVISKPLNLLYTPNTVRVEQNTAHESQLPTIQGSEGMTYAIKSVTPEAIDFTIDETTGKISLAENSPLEINQVYKIDVTVTNEYGSTDFVEAYTVTIVDYIEPIDKTTFTYELPTTMYEKKAYTITLNPDFIGEEVIFSLENNTGAIQEQIDNNK
;
A
#
# COMPACT_ATOMS: atom_id res chain seq x y z
N ALA A 1 11.65 -18.90 33.92
CA ALA A 1 12.69 -18.21 33.13
C ALA A 1 12.70 -18.81 31.73
N VAL A 2 12.92 -17.98 30.72
CA VAL A 2 13.06 -18.42 29.33
C VAL A 2 14.35 -19.24 29.24
N PRO A 3 14.35 -20.45 28.64
CA PRO A 3 15.54 -21.26 28.48
C PRO A 3 16.60 -20.53 27.66
N GLU A 4 17.85 -20.61 28.11
CA GLU A 4 18.98 -20.15 27.32
C GLU A 4 19.32 -21.14 26.20
N GLY A 5 19.94 -20.65 25.12
CA GLY A 5 20.40 -21.50 24.02
C GLY A 5 19.30 -21.92 23.03
N VAL A 6 18.18 -21.18 23.00
CA VAL A 6 17.18 -21.26 21.91
C VAL A 6 17.35 -20.04 21.01
N THR A 7 17.53 -20.27 19.72
CA THR A 7 17.66 -19.24 18.70
C THR A 7 16.84 -19.59 17.46
N VAL A 8 16.61 -18.64 16.59
CA VAL A 8 16.03 -18.85 15.27
C VAL A 8 17.07 -18.45 14.23
N GLU A 9 17.32 -19.33 13.26
CA GLU A 9 18.32 -19.10 12.23
C GLU A 9 17.73 -19.29 10.81
N PRO A 10 17.89 -18.30 9.95
CA PRO A 10 18.33 -16.94 10.25
C PRO A 10 17.29 -16.16 11.07
N ALA A 11 17.73 -15.24 11.93
CA ALA A 11 16.82 -14.37 12.70
C ALA A 11 16.11 -13.35 11.79
N GLU A 12 16.73 -12.99 10.66
CA GLU A 12 16.14 -12.21 9.59
C GLU A 12 16.20 -13.01 8.28
N VAL A 13 15.05 -13.31 7.73
CA VAL A 13 14.87 -14.01 6.45
C VAL A 13 14.62 -12.97 5.37
N LEU A 14 15.53 -12.82 4.42
CA LEU A 14 15.32 -11.98 3.24
C LEU A 14 14.55 -12.77 2.19
N VAL A 15 13.41 -12.24 1.79
CA VAL A 15 12.49 -12.88 0.84
C VAL A 15 12.37 -12.04 -0.42
N LYS A 16 12.73 -12.62 -1.56
CA LYS A 16 12.59 -11.99 -2.88
C LYS A 16 11.42 -12.63 -3.60
N MET A 17 10.31 -11.92 -3.75
CA MET A 17 9.11 -12.46 -4.42
C MET A 17 9.33 -12.73 -5.92
N GLU A 18 10.42 -12.26 -6.49
CA GLU A 18 10.82 -12.55 -7.87
C GLU A 18 11.43 -13.97 -8.02
N ASP A 19 11.90 -14.57 -6.93
CA ASP A 19 12.48 -15.90 -6.92
C ASP A 19 11.37 -16.95 -7.08
N GLU A 20 11.63 -17.96 -7.89
CA GLU A 20 10.75 -19.14 -7.95
C GLU A 20 10.69 -19.79 -6.57
N ASN A 21 9.48 -20.12 -6.12
CA ASN A 21 9.23 -20.74 -4.81
C ASN A 21 9.67 -19.90 -3.59
N TRP A 22 9.62 -18.56 -3.69
CA TRP A 22 9.96 -17.66 -2.58
C TRP A 22 9.24 -18.01 -1.26
N TRP A 23 8.04 -18.59 -1.32
CA TRP A 23 7.23 -19.01 -0.16
C TRP A 23 7.81 -20.22 0.60
N GLU A 24 8.78 -20.94 0.03
CA GLU A 24 9.52 -22.02 0.68
C GLU A 24 10.71 -21.51 1.51
N THR A 25 11.02 -20.22 1.41
CA THR A 25 12.04 -19.58 2.23
C THR A 25 11.68 -19.75 3.71
N SER A 26 12.63 -20.18 4.52
CA SER A 26 12.35 -20.61 5.89
C SER A 26 13.38 -20.17 6.90
N ALA A 27 12.99 -20.19 8.16
CA ALA A 27 13.87 -20.12 9.32
C ALA A 27 13.69 -21.35 10.20
N GLN A 28 14.68 -21.69 10.97
CA GLN A 28 14.71 -22.88 11.84
C GLN A 28 14.92 -22.46 13.29
N VAL A 29 14.04 -22.93 14.17
CA VAL A 29 14.30 -22.88 15.61
C VAL A 29 15.40 -23.86 15.94
N THR A 30 16.47 -23.40 16.54
CA THR A 30 17.63 -24.20 16.91
C THR A 30 17.86 -24.18 18.43
N THR A 31 18.50 -25.22 18.94
CA THR A 31 18.87 -25.31 20.35
C THR A 31 20.36 -25.61 20.49
N ASP A 32 21.00 -24.97 21.46
CA ASP A 32 22.36 -25.29 21.84
C ASP A 32 22.39 -26.65 22.60
N ALA A 33 23.12 -27.62 22.06
CA ALA A 33 23.24 -28.95 22.64
C ALA A 33 23.83 -28.93 24.06
N GLU A 34 24.69 -27.97 24.38
CA GLU A 34 25.31 -27.82 25.72
C GLU A 34 24.31 -27.32 26.78
N LYS A 35 23.25 -26.64 26.34
CA LYS A 35 22.17 -26.15 27.22
C LYS A 35 21.07 -27.17 27.49
N HIS A 36 21.10 -28.30 26.80
CA HIS A 36 20.17 -29.43 27.00
C HIS A 36 18.68 -29.04 26.90
N VAL A 37 18.34 -28.06 26.08
CA VAL A 37 16.96 -27.62 25.86
C VAL A 37 16.26 -28.60 24.91
N SER A 38 15.13 -29.16 25.35
CA SER A 38 14.27 -29.99 24.51
C SER A 38 12.91 -29.34 24.36
N ILE A 39 12.58 -28.94 23.14
CA ILE A 39 11.31 -28.31 22.79
C ILE A 39 10.33 -29.42 22.38
N THR A 40 9.15 -29.44 22.99
CA THR A 40 8.11 -30.44 22.74
C THR A 40 6.96 -29.91 21.91
N LYS A 41 6.80 -28.57 21.82
CA LYS A 41 5.78 -27.91 20.99
C LYS A 41 6.27 -26.56 20.50
N TYR A 42 5.98 -26.24 19.27
CA TYR A 42 6.30 -25.00 18.59
C TYR A 42 5.01 -24.32 18.17
N GLU A 43 4.82 -23.05 18.54
CA GLU A 43 3.64 -22.25 18.18
C GLU A 43 4.06 -20.79 17.97
N PHE A 44 3.28 -20.05 17.17
CA PHE A 44 3.37 -18.60 17.22
C PHE A 44 2.73 -18.10 18.50
N ALA A 45 3.30 -17.05 19.09
CA ALA A 45 2.65 -16.34 20.19
C ALA A 45 1.43 -15.61 19.62
N GLU A 46 0.29 -15.75 20.28
CA GLU A 46 -0.94 -15.06 19.89
C GLU A 46 -0.76 -13.55 20.08
N ASP A 47 -1.16 -12.79 19.05
CA ASP A 47 -1.18 -11.34 19.05
C ASP A 47 -2.32 -10.88 18.14
N GLU A 48 -3.41 -10.40 18.75
CA GLU A 48 -4.59 -9.96 18.02
C GLU A 48 -4.32 -8.81 17.05
N SER A 49 -3.24 -8.04 17.27
CA SER A 49 -2.82 -6.95 16.39
C SER A 49 -2.11 -7.44 15.11
N LYS A 50 -1.67 -8.70 15.08
CA LYS A 50 -0.90 -9.30 13.99
C LYS A 50 -1.75 -10.31 13.20
N GLU A 51 -2.75 -9.83 12.45
CA GLU A 51 -3.58 -10.70 11.59
C GLU A 51 -2.77 -11.55 10.62
N TYR A 52 -1.55 -11.14 10.28
CA TYR A 52 -0.66 -11.84 9.37
C TYR A 52 -0.03 -13.12 9.95
N LEU A 53 -0.21 -13.45 11.23
CA LEU A 53 0.31 -14.70 11.80
C LEU A 53 -0.16 -15.93 11.03
N LYS A 54 -1.39 -15.92 10.50
CA LYS A 54 -1.96 -17.00 9.67
C LYS A 54 -1.26 -17.17 8.31
N TYR A 55 -0.46 -16.17 7.88
CA TYR A 55 0.32 -16.24 6.63
C TYR A 55 1.58 -17.10 6.77
N PHE A 56 1.85 -17.58 7.97
CA PHE A 56 3.02 -18.40 8.29
C PHE A 56 2.60 -19.73 8.91
N THR A 57 3.48 -20.71 8.82
CA THR A 57 3.36 -22.00 9.47
C THR A 57 4.62 -22.30 10.25
N ILE A 58 4.49 -23.07 11.34
CA ILE A 58 5.60 -23.62 12.08
C ILE A 58 5.43 -25.12 12.22
N SER A 59 6.43 -25.90 11.83
CA SER A 59 6.39 -27.35 11.89
C SER A 59 6.62 -27.86 13.31
N ASN A 60 6.35 -29.14 13.53
CA ASN A 60 6.67 -29.84 14.78
C ASN A 60 8.18 -30.03 15.02
N THR A 61 9.01 -29.65 14.06
CA THR A 61 10.48 -29.60 14.18
C THR A 61 11.02 -28.19 14.25
N GLY A 62 10.14 -27.18 14.29
CA GLY A 62 10.51 -25.76 14.43
C GLY A 62 10.93 -25.07 13.14
N VAL A 63 10.57 -25.62 11.96
CA VAL A 63 10.74 -24.91 10.67
C VAL A 63 9.61 -23.91 10.52
N ILE A 64 9.95 -22.64 10.30
CA ILE A 64 9.02 -21.54 10.07
C ILE A 64 9.08 -21.18 8.59
N THR A 65 7.93 -21.15 7.91
CA THR A 65 7.83 -20.79 6.51
C THR A 65 6.48 -20.11 6.22
N PHE A 66 6.28 -19.62 5.00
CA PHE A 66 4.99 -19.09 4.58
C PHE A 66 3.95 -20.20 4.48
N ASN A 67 2.69 -19.83 4.75
CA ASN A 67 1.54 -20.65 4.47
C ASN A 67 1.14 -20.49 3.00
N PRO A 68 1.20 -21.56 2.17
CA PRO A 68 0.91 -21.46 0.75
C PRO A 68 -0.50 -20.93 0.42
N ASP A 69 -1.45 -21.12 1.33
CA ASP A 69 -2.84 -20.67 1.15
C ASP A 69 -3.00 -19.15 1.22
N TYR A 70 -1.97 -18.44 1.69
CA TYR A 70 -1.97 -16.99 1.88
C TYR A 70 -0.87 -16.28 1.06
N LYS A 71 -0.31 -16.91 0.05
CA LYS A 71 0.76 -16.30 -0.78
C LYS A 71 0.35 -14.97 -1.40
N ASP A 72 -0.91 -14.85 -1.80
CA ASP A 72 -1.50 -13.66 -2.39
C ASP A 72 -1.73 -12.50 -1.40
N LYS A 73 -1.52 -12.75 -0.10
CA LYS A 73 -1.66 -11.76 0.97
C LYS A 73 -0.33 -11.17 1.42
N ILE A 74 0.78 -11.73 0.94
CA ILE A 74 2.11 -11.20 1.26
C ILE A 74 2.36 -9.94 0.45
N ILE A 75 2.74 -8.87 1.13
CA ILE A 75 2.91 -7.55 0.52
C ILE A 75 4.40 -7.31 0.26
N PRO A 76 4.78 -6.96 -0.99
CA PRO A 76 6.15 -6.59 -1.30
C PRO A 76 6.61 -5.36 -0.50
N GLY A 77 7.79 -5.46 0.13
CA GLY A 77 8.34 -4.38 0.95
C GLY A 77 8.00 -4.46 2.43
N GLU A 78 7.08 -5.34 2.82
CA GLU A 78 6.67 -5.49 4.21
C GLU A 78 7.62 -6.37 5.03
N LYS A 79 7.67 -6.08 6.34
CA LYS A 79 8.39 -6.87 7.35
C LYS A 79 7.39 -7.54 8.28
N TYR A 80 7.47 -8.85 8.36
CA TYR A 80 6.62 -9.68 9.22
C TYR A 80 7.44 -10.16 10.41
N VAL A 81 7.18 -9.60 11.59
CA VAL A 81 7.88 -9.94 12.83
C VAL A 81 7.07 -10.95 13.63
N LEU A 82 7.63 -12.14 13.83
CA LEU A 82 6.97 -13.25 14.47
C LEU A 82 7.56 -13.52 15.84
N SER A 83 6.68 -13.60 16.84
CA SER A 83 7.01 -14.04 18.20
C SER A 83 6.63 -15.51 18.37
N LEU A 84 7.43 -16.26 19.11
CA LEU A 84 7.22 -17.69 19.31
C LEU A 84 6.79 -18.01 20.74
N LYS A 85 5.95 -19.02 20.88
CA LYS A 85 5.64 -19.69 22.13
C LYS A 85 6.11 -21.14 22.03
N LEU A 86 7.13 -21.48 22.79
CA LEU A 86 7.74 -22.80 22.77
C LEU A 86 7.49 -23.52 24.09
N THR A 87 7.10 -24.78 24.03
CA THR A 87 6.87 -25.59 25.21
C THR A 87 8.05 -26.53 25.45
N THR A 88 8.54 -26.56 26.67
CA THR A 88 9.54 -27.51 27.17
C THR A 88 8.97 -28.28 28.35
N LYS A 89 9.73 -29.20 28.93
CA LYS A 89 9.36 -29.87 30.19
C LYS A 89 9.18 -28.91 31.37
N ALA A 90 9.76 -27.71 31.30
CA ALA A 90 9.64 -26.66 32.32
C ALA A 90 8.42 -25.74 32.12
N GLY A 91 7.62 -25.98 31.07
CA GLY A 91 6.44 -25.19 30.74
C GLY A 91 6.54 -24.41 29.42
N GLU A 92 5.65 -23.44 29.23
CA GLU A 92 5.60 -22.57 28.07
C GLU A 92 6.52 -21.35 28.26
N HIS A 93 7.18 -20.94 27.18
CA HIS A 93 8.12 -19.83 27.16
C HIS A 93 7.87 -18.96 25.94
N LEU A 94 7.81 -17.64 26.14
CA LEU A 94 7.65 -16.66 25.09
C LEU A 94 9.01 -16.15 24.58
N TYR A 95 9.15 -16.09 23.28
CA TYR A 95 10.30 -15.51 22.57
C TYR A 95 9.76 -14.37 21.69
N PRO A 96 9.73 -13.13 22.21
CA PRO A 96 9.22 -12.00 21.46
C PRO A 96 10.14 -11.69 20.28
N ASP A 97 9.53 -11.30 19.16
CA ASP A 97 10.23 -10.86 17.94
C ASP A 97 11.38 -11.80 17.52
N ALA A 98 11.10 -13.10 17.59
CA ALA A 98 12.10 -14.16 17.43
C ALA A 98 12.64 -14.28 16.01
N VAL A 99 11.86 -13.92 15.01
CA VAL A 99 12.24 -13.95 13.59
C VAL A 99 11.50 -12.88 12.81
N THR A 100 12.20 -12.29 11.83
CA THR A 100 11.63 -11.34 10.88
C THR A 100 11.71 -11.90 9.48
N PHE A 101 10.57 -11.98 8.77
CA PHE A 101 10.54 -12.21 7.33
C PHE A 101 10.46 -10.84 6.64
N ASN A 102 11.56 -10.45 6.00
CA ASN A 102 11.69 -9.17 5.30
C ASN A 102 11.49 -9.41 3.80
N VAL A 103 10.32 -9.02 3.29
CA VAL A 103 9.96 -9.18 1.87
C VAL A 103 10.52 -8.02 1.08
N ILE A 104 11.72 -8.18 0.54
CA ILE A 104 12.39 -7.15 -0.24
C ILE A 104 11.87 -7.12 -1.66
N SER A 105 11.71 -5.91 -2.22
CA SER A 105 11.18 -5.70 -3.57
C SER A 105 11.63 -4.36 -4.13
N LYS A 106 11.89 -4.34 -5.44
CA LYS A 106 11.91 -3.08 -6.20
C LYS A 106 10.53 -2.41 -6.19
N PRO A 107 10.41 -1.15 -6.62
CA PRO A 107 9.13 -0.44 -6.67
C PRO A 107 8.11 -1.15 -7.57
N LEU A 108 6.86 -1.29 -7.08
CA LEU A 108 5.72 -1.92 -7.76
C LEU A 108 4.45 -1.12 -7.54
N ASN A 109 3.49 -1.24 -8.46
CA ASN A 109 2.12 -0.75 -8.29
C ASN A 109 2.02 0.75 -7.91
N LEU A 110 2.81 1.59 -8.59
CA LEU A 110 2.66 3.05 -8.47
C LEU A 110 1.27 3.46 -8.95
N LEU A 111 0.54 4.21 -8.13
CA LEU A 111 -0.79 4.68 -8.45
C LEU A 111 -1.01 6.12 -7.94
N TYR A 112 -1.31 7.02 -8.85
CA TYR A 112 -1.87 8.33 -8.55
C TYR A 112 -3.40 8.24 -8.53
N THR A 113 -4.05 8.91 -7.60
CA THR A 113 -5.52 8.95 -7.54
C THR A 113 -6.00 10.38 -7.33
N PRO A 114 -6.59 11.04 -8.37
CA PRO A 114 -6.75 10.53 -9.73
C PRO A 114 -5.43 10.46 -10.51
N ASN A 115 -5.34 9.56 -11.49
CA ASN A 115 -4.20 9.46 -12.40
C ASN A 115 -4.41 10.20 -13.74
N THR A 116 -5.60 10.74 -13.95
CA THR A 116 -5.97 11.56 -15.11
C THR A 116 -6.67 12.80 -14.62
N VAL A 117 -6.21 13.95 -15.07
CA VAL A 117 -6.75 15.27 -14.67
C VAL A 117 -6.89 16.20 -15.84
N ARG A 118 -7.75 17.20 -15.67
CA ARG A 118 -7.87 18.37 -16.56
C ARG A 118 -7.32 19.58 -15.83
N VAL A 119 -6.54 20.40 -16.49
CA VAL A 119 -5.91 21.59 -15.93
C VAL A 119 -6.13 22.76 -16.86
N GLU A 120 -6.63 23.89 -16.35
CA GLU A 120 -6.74 25.11 -17.15
C GLU A 120 -5.37 25.60 -17.60
N GLN A 121 -5.28 26.05 -18.84
CA GLN A 121 -4.05 26.63 -19.37
C GLN A 121 -3.58 27.80 -18.48
N ASN A 122 -2.29 27.91 -18.31
CA ASN A 122 -1.61 28.93 -17.50
C ASN A 122 -1.88 28.86 -15.98
N THR A 123 -2.51 27.81 -15.49
CA THR A 123 -2.68 27.58 -14.04
C THR A 123 -1.67 26.58 -13.50
N ALA A 124 -1.27 26.77 -12.24
CA ALA A 124 -0.45 25.79 -11.54
C ALA A 124 -1.28 24.54 -11.20
N HIS A 125 -0.63 23.39 -11.20
CA HIS A 125 -1.25 22.13 -10.78
C HIS A 125 -0.27 21.27 -9.97
N GLU A 126 -0.80 20.54 -8.98
CA GLU A 126 -0.07 19.52 -8.23
C GLU A 126 -0.91 18.25 -8.16
N SER A 127 -0.28 17.09 -8.39
CA SER A 127 -0.93 15.79 -8.16
C SER A 127 -1.15 15.52 -6.67
N GLN A 128 -2.04 14.60 -6.35
CA GLN A 128 -1.99 13.96 -5.04
C GLN A 128 -0.71 13.13 -4.91
N LEU A 129 -0.35 12.79 -3.67
CA LEU A 129 0.76 11.86 -3.42
C LEU A 129 0.38 10.47 -3.95
N PRO A 130 1.26 9.81 -4.70
CA PRO A 130 0.98 8.46 -5.17
C PRO A 130 1.05 7.43 -4.03
N THR A 131 0.37 6.31 -4.23
CA THR A 131 0.62 5.09 -3.48
C THR A 131 1.58 4.20 -4.25
N ILE A 132 2.41 3.45 -3.54
CA ILE A 132 3.40 2.55 -4.14
C ILE A 132 3.70 1.41 -3.19
N GLN A 133 4.08 0.26 -3.73
CA GLN A 133 4.55 -0.91 -2.98
C GLN A 133 6.02 -1.15 -3.26
N GLY A 134 6.68 -1.87 -2.35
CA GLY A 134 8.09 -2.22 -2.42
C GLY A 134 8.87 -1.76 -1.19
N SER A 135 10.16 -2.10 -1.14
CA SER A 135 11.01 -1.72 -0.01
C SER A 135 11.23 -0.21 0.06
N GLU A 136 11.49 0.28 1.26
CA GLU A 136 11.71 1.69 1.58
C GLU A 136 12.88 2.33 0.79
N GLY A 137 13.03 3.65 0.95
CA GLY A 137 14.13 4.41 0.34
C GLY A 137 13.89 4.70 -1.14
N MET A 138 12.64 4.91 -1.53
CA MET A 138 12.28 5.19 -2.91
C MET A 138 12.63 6.60 -3.33
N THR A 139 13.10 6.72 -4.58
CA THR A 139 13.31 8.00 -5.27
C THR A 139 12.54 8.01 -6.59
N TYR A 140 11.98 9.17 -6.93
CA TYR A 140 11.08 9.35 -8.07
C TYR A 140 11.71 10.29 -9.11
N ALA A 141 11.53 9.96 -10.38
CA ALA A 141 11.94 10.80 -11.49
C ALA A 141 10.93 10.72 -12.65
N ILE A 142 10.71 11.83 -13.35
CA ILE A 142 10.03 11.79 -14.65
C ILE A 142 10.96 11.13 -15.64
N LYS A 143 10.51 10.03 -16.25
CA LYS A 143 11.22 9.34 -17.31
C LYS A 143 11.03 10.03 -18.65
N SER A 144 9.78 10.35 -18.96
CA SER A 144 9.39 11.03 -20.21
C SER A 144 8.02 11.67 -20.06
N VAL A 145 7.77 12.66 -20.91
CA VAL A 145 6.45 13.28 -21.12
C VAL A 145 6.14 13.20 -22.60
N THR A 146 4.95 12.73 -22.96
CA THR A 146 4.52 12.62 -24.36
C THR A 146 3.19 13.35 -24.58
N PRO A 147 3.12 14.36 -25.47
CA PRO A 147 4.24 14.94 -26.22
C PRO A 147 5.26 15.59 -25.29
N GLU A 148 6.48 15.80 -25.80
CA GLU A 148 7.58 16.36 -25.00
C GLU A 148 7.20 17.70 -24.38
N ALA A 149 7.34 17.83 -23.06
CA ALA A 149 7.16 19.03 -22.29
C ALA A 149 8.08 19.00 -21.07
N ILE A 150 8.83 20.08 -20.85
CA ILE A 150 9.80 20.20 -19.76
C ILE A 150 9.21 20.88 -18.52
N ASP A 151 7.97 21.32 -18.60
CA ASP A 151 7.30 22.12 -17.58
C ASP A 151 6.79 21.29 -16.40
N PHE A 152 6.68 19.97 -16.60
CA PHE A 152 6.34 19.04 -15.53
C PHE A 152 7.56 18.71 -14.69
N THR A 153 7.40 18.76 -13.39
CA THR A 153 8.43 18.38 -12.40
C THR A 153 7.88 17.32 -11.45
N ILE A 154 8.76 16.58 -10.80
CA ILE A 154 8.40 15.61 -9.78
C ILE A 154 9.27 15.82 -8.54
N ASP A 155 8.67 15.75 -7.37
CA ASP A 155 9.42 15.74 -6.12
C ASP A 155 10.06 14.35 -5.95
N GLU A 156 11.39 14.33 -5.86
CA GLU A 156 12.19 13.09 -5.82
C GLU A 156 11.86 12.22 -4.62
N THR A 157 11.41 12.80 -3.52
CA THR A 157 11.15 12.09 -2.26
C THR A 157 9.70 11.61 -2.16
N THR A 158 8.77 12.42 -2.60
CA THR A 158 7.33 12.16 -2.40
C THR A 158 6.62 11.64 -3.65
N GLY A 159 7.21 11.82 -4.82
CA GLY A 159 6.59 11.47 -6.09
C GLY A 159 5.49 12.43 -6.54
N LYS A 160 5.30 13.58 -5.86
CA LYS A 160 4.32 14.59 -6.27
C LYS A 160 4.73 15.21 -7.60
N ILE A 161 3.83 15.16 -8.58
CA ILE A 161 4.02 15.81 -9.89
C ILE A 161 3.44 17.22 -9.84
N SER A 162 4.18 18.18 -10.37
CA SER A 162 3.80 19.60 -10.38
C SER A 162 3.96 20.20 -11.77
N LEU A 163 3.06 21.12 -12.09
CA LEU A 163 3.09 21.99 -13.25
C LEU A 163 3.10 23.46 -12.77
N ALA A 164 4.06 24.25 -13.23
CA ALA A 164 4.14 25.65 -12.86
C ALA A 164 3.05 26.50 -13.54
N GLU A 165 2.67 27.57 -12.89
CA GLU A 165 1.80 28.60 -13.49
C GLU A 165 2.46 29.21 -14.76
N ASN A 166 1.64 29.55 -15.75
CA ASN A 166 2.07 30.09 -17.04
C ASN A 166 2.99 29.18 -17.87
N SER A 167 2.91 27.88 -17.68
CA SER A 167 3.57 26.91 -18.55
C SER A 167 2.97 26.98 -19.96
N PRO A 168 3.79 27.03 -21.03
CA PRO A 168 3.33 27.26 -22.41
C PRO A 168 2.77 25.98 -23.06
N LEU A 169 1.85 25.31 -22.38
CA LEU A 169 1.24 24.06 -22.85
C LEU A 169 0.01 24.33 -23.75
N GLU A 170 -0.21 23.48 -24.73
CA GLU A 170 -1.26 23.66 -25.73
C GLU A 170 -2.63 23.21 -25.22
N ILE A 171 -3.67 24.03 -25.47
CA ILE A 171 -5.08 23.68 -25.17
C ILE A 171 -5.50 22.46 -25.96
N ASN A 172 -6.28 21.57 -25.32
CA ASN A 172 -6.73 20.26 -25.81
C ASN A 172 -5.61 19.23 -26.04
N GLN A 173 -4.38 19.54 -25.63
CA GLN A 173 -3.30 18.57 -25.65
C GLN A 173 -3.35 17.69 -24.42
N VAL A 174 -3.15 16.39 -24.63
CA VAL A 174 -3.02 15.37 -23.57
C VAL A 174 -1.54 15.05 -23.36
N TYR A 175 -1.05 15.30 -22.19
CA TYR A 175 0.33 14.99 -21.77
C TYR A 175 0.34 13.74 -20.91
N LYS A 176 1.06 12.71 -21.32
CA LYS A 176 1.24 11.45 -20.63
C LYS A 176 2.62 11.41 -20.01
N ILE A 177 2.68 11.16 -18.71
CA ILE A 177 3.89 11.24 -17.91
C ILE A 177 4.28 9.84 -17.48
N ASP A 178 5.45 9.39 -17.91
CA ASP A 178 6.08 8.18 -17.44
C ASP A 178 6.95 8.50 -16.23
N VAL A 179 6.91 7.66 -15.21
CA VAL A 179 7.66 7.83 -13.97
C VAL A 179 8.56 6.64 -13.74
N THR A 180 9.84 6.89 -13.45
CA THR A 180 10.77 5.89 -12.92
C THR A 180 10.84 6.04 -11.41
N VAL A 181 10.67 4.94 -10.70
CA VAL A 181 10.91 4.87 -9.25
C VAL A 181 12.02 3.87 -8.97
N THR A 182 12.93 4.23 -8.08
CA THR A 182 14.13 3.46 -7.74
C THR A 182 14.25 3.30 -6.24
N ASN A 183 14.64 2.10 -5.79
CA ASN A 183 15.14 1.84 -4.44
C ASN A 183 16.42 1.00 -4.50
N GLU A 184 16.97 0.57 -3.36
CA GLU A 184 18.19 -0.25 -3.31
C GLU A 184 18.09 -1.59 -4.04
N TYR A 185 16.86 -2.11 -4.28
CA TYR A 185 16.62 -3.39 -4.96
C TYR A 185 16.35 -3.24 -6.45
N GLY A 186 16.31 -2.02 -6.98
CA GLY A 186 16.21 -1.76 -8.40
C GLY A 186 15.27 -0.64 -8.77
N SER A 187 15.06 -0.47 -10.08
CA SER A 187 14.21 0.54 -10.66
C SER A 187 13.03 -0.09 -11.40
N THR A 188 11.91 0.61 -11.41
CA THR A 188 10.74 0.25 -12.21
C THR A 188 10.22 1.49 -12.94
N ASP A 189 9.93 1.31 -14.23
CA ASP A 189 9.30 2.31 -15.07
C ASP A 189 7.79 2.10 -15.09
N PHE A 190 7.06 3.16 -14.80
CA PHE A 190 5.59 3.18 -14.84
C PHE A 190 5.16 4.05 -16.01
N VAL A 191 4.68 3.39 -17.06
CA VAL A 191 4.23 4.03 -18.30
C VAL A 191 2.87 4.68 -18.08
N GLU A 192 2.71 5.92 -18.57
CA GLU A 192 1.48 6.71 -18.43
C GLU A 192 0.96 6.75 -16.98
N ALA A 193 1.89 6.86 -16.02
CA ALA A 193 1.55 6.88 -14.60
C ALA A 193 0.63 8.05 -14.22
N TYR A 194 0.77 9.18 -14.94
CA TYR A 194 -0.08 10.36 -14.75
C TYR A 194 -0.39 11.01 -16.09
N THR A 195 -1.64 11.44 -16.29
CA THR A 195 -2.10 12.06 -17.53
C THR A 195 -2.74 13.41 -17.25
N VAL A 196 -2.30 14.44 -17.96
CA VAL A 196 -2.82 15.82 -17.84
C VAL A 196 -3.38 16.27 -19.19
N THR A 197 -4.64 16.68 -19.21
CA THR A 197 -5.25 17.35 -20.37
C THR A 197 -5.35 18.84 -20.09
N ILE A 198 -4.72 19.65 -20.93
CA ILE A 198 -4.84 21.11 -20.83
C ILE A 198 -6.15 21.55 -21.46
N VAL A 199 -6.92 22.36 -20.76
CA VAL A 199 -8.19 22.91 -21.19
C VAL A 199 -8.20 24.44 -21.14
N ASP A 200 -9.09 25.06 -21.90
CA ASP A 200 -9.24 26.52 -21.89
C ASP A 200 -9.90 27.00 -20.58
N TYR A 201 -10.91 26.25 -20.12
CA TYR A 201 -11.70 26.59 -18.95
C TYR A 201 -12.25 25.33 -18.26
N ILE A 202 -12.29 25.36 -16.93
CA ILE A 202 -12.96 24.36 -16.09
C ILE A 202 -14.18 25.02 -15.46
N GLU A 203 -15.37 24.53 -15.78
CA GLU A 203 -16.59 25.07 -15.20
C GLU A 203 -16.69 24.73 -13.71
N PRO A 204 -16.74 25.74 -12.83
CA PRO A 204 -16.84 25.49 -11.40
C PRO A 204 -18.19 24.85 -11.04
N ILE A 205 -18.19 24.06 -9.97
CA ILE A 205 -19.42 23.46 -9.46
C ILE A 205 -20.42 24.56 -9.06
N ASP A 206 -21.58 24.55 -9.66
CA ASP A 206 -22.69 25.38 -9.19
C ASP A 206 -23.27 24.77 -7.91
N LYS A 207 -22.93 25.37 -6.78
CA LYS A 207 -23.37 24.93 -5.46
C LYS A 207 -24.90 24.91 -5.28
N THR A 208 -25.63 25.66 -6.10
CA THR A 208 -27.12 25.70 -6.03
C THR A 208 -27.75 24.47 -6.65
N THR A 209 -27.05 23.83 -7.59
CA THR A 209 -27.50 22.58 -8.24
C THR A 209 -26.87 21.34 -7.61
N PHE A 210 -25.82 21.49 -6.78
CA PHE A 210 -25.15 20.40 -6.08
C PHE A 210 -25.97 19.97 -4.86
N THR A 211 -26.95 19.13 -5.08
CA THR A 211 -27.89 18.68 -4.04
C THR A 211 -28.04 17.17 -4.02
N TYR A 212 -28.40 16.63 -2.88
CA TYR A 212 -28.70 15.22 -2.67
C TYR A 212 -30.18 15.02 -2.36
N GLU A 213 -30.75 13.95 -2.89
CA GLU A 213 -32.08 13.48 -2.47
C GLU A 213 -31.95 12.65 -1.19
N LEU A 214 -32.47 13.20 -0.10
CA LEU A 214 -32.48 12.54 1.21
C LEU A 214 -33.81 11.82 1.45
N PRO A 215 -33.82 10.59 1.97
CA PRO A 215 -35.04 9.93 2.39
C PRO A 215 -35.70 10.71 3.56
N THR A 216 -37.00 10.87 3.51
CA THR A 216 -37.78 11.61 4.55
C THR A 216 -37.76 10.91 5.92
N THR A 217 -37.49 9.61 5.93
CA THR A 217 -37.42 8.80 7.15
C THR A 217 -36.32 7.75 6.99
N MET A 218 -35.48 7.66 8.01
CA MET A 218 -34.43 6.61 8.10
C MET A 218 -34.75 5.68 9.28
N TYR A 219 -34.57 4.38 9.07
CA TYR A 219 -34.74 3.35 10.09
C TYR A 219 -33.39 2.79 10.51
N GLU A 220 -33.24 2.52 11.79
CA GLU A 220 -32.03 1.88 12.33
C GLU A 220 -31.74 0.54 11.62
N LYS A 221 -30.47 0.24 11.38
CA LYS A 221 -30.00 -1.00 10.72
C LYS A 221 -30.46 -1.22 9.28
N LYS A 222 -30.98 -0.20 8.62
CA LYS A 222 -31.33 -0.23 7.20
C LYS A 222 -30.30 0.54 6.39
N ALA A 223 -29.81 -0.07 5.30
CA ALA A 223 -28.93 0.62 4.35
C ALA A 223 -29.77 1.60 3.49
N TYR A 224 -29.18 2.77 3.21
CA TYR A 224 -29.75 3.79 2.35
C TYR A 224 -28.70 4.22 1.33
N THR A 225 -29.13 4.38 0.08
CA THR A 225 -28.34 5.02 -0.96
C THR A 225 -28.85 6.45 -1.10
N ILE A 226 -27.93 7.41 -1.03
CA ILE A 226 -28.18 8.82 -1.23
C ILE A 226 -27.49 9.19 -2.54
N THR A 227 -28.24 9.70 -3.51
CA THR A 227 -27.74 9.98 -4.86
C THR A 227 -27.64 11.49 -5.05
N LEU A 228 -26.53 11.92 -5.66
CA LEU A 228 -26.38 13.29 -6.13
C LEU A 228 -27.42 13.58 -7.21
N ASN A 229 -27.97 14.80 -7.22
CA ASN A 229 -28.80 15.26 -8.31
C ASN A 229 -28.06 15.11 -9.65
N PRO A 230 -28.60 14.35 -10.63
CA PRO A 230 -27.91 14.11 -11.88
C PRO A 230 -27.73 15.37 -12.76
N ASP A 231 -28.54 16.40 -12.50
CA ASP A 231 -28.55 17.66 -13.26
C ASP A 231 -27.69 18.75 -12.63
N PHE A 232 -26.75 18.40 -11.71
CA PHE A 232 -25.86 19.42 -11.18
C PHE A 232 -24.94 19.99 -12.29
N ILE A 233 -24.66 21.28 -12.19
CA ILE A 233 -23.79 22.01 -13.13
C ILE A 233 -22.37 22.03 -12.55
N GLY A 234 -21.40 21.66 -13.37
CA GLY A 234 -19.98 21.64 -13.03
C GLY A 234 -19.23 20.51 -13.72
N GLU A 235 -17.94 20.53 -13.62
CA GLU A 235 -17.05 19.49 -14.14
C GLU A 235 -17.10 18.21 -13.28
N GLU A 236 -16.44 17.17 -13.75
CA GLU A 236 -16.29 15.91 -13.02
C GLU A 236 -15.68 16.12 -11.64
N VAL A 237 -16.29 15.52 -10.62
CA VAL A 237 -15.89 15.69 -9.21
C VAL A 237 -15.48 14.37 -8.60
N ILE A 238 -14.52 14.46 -7.67
CA ILE A 238 -14.15 13.37 -6.77
C ILE A 238 -14.77 13.67 -5.40
N PHE A 239 -15.50 12.70 -4.88
CA PHE A 239 -16.15 12.83 -3.58
C PHE A 239 -15.27 12.27 -2.47
N SER A 240 -15.29 12.93 -1.32
CA SER A 240 -14.73 12.42 -0.07
C SER A 240 -15.66 12.70 1.09
N LEU A 241 -15.60 11.89 2.14
CA LEU A 241 -16.33 12.11 3.38
C LEU A 241 -15.41 12.75 4.42
N GLU A 242 -15.81 13.90 4.94
CA GLU A 242 -15.14 14.53 6.06
C GLU A 242 -15.87 14.19 7.37
N ASN A 243 -15.10 13.96 8.45
CA ASN A 243 -15.62 13.83 9.81
C ASN A 243 -16.62 12.68 10.02
N ASN A 244 -16.39 11.50 9.43
CA ASN A 244 -17.15 10.31 9.78
C ASN A 244 -16.83 9.90 11.24
N THR A 245 -17.56 10.47 12.21
CA THR A 245 -17.35 10.25 13.66
C THR A 245 -18.40 9.31 14.25
N GLY A 246 -19.28 8.75 13.45
CA GLY A 246 -20.49 8.10 13.91
C GLY A 246 -20.51 6.58 13.83
N ALA A 247 -21.60 6.03 14.35
CA ALA A 247 -21.97 4.62 14.26
C ALA A 247 -22.50 4.22 12.86
N ILE A 248 -22.37 5.09 11.86
CA ILE A 248 -22.83 4.87 10.49
C ILE A 248 -21.62 4.43 9.67
N GLN A 249 -21.72 3.30 9.00
CA GLN A 249 -20.78 2.89 7.95
C GLN A 249 -21.18 3.58 6.66
N GLU A 250 -20.26 4.35 6.11
CA GLU A 250 -20.48 5.14 4.90
C GLU A 250 -19.54 4.63 3.80
N GLN A 251 -20.04 4.64 2.58
CA GLN A 251 -19.29 4.32 1.38
C GLN A 251 -19.62 5.32 0.30
N ILE A 252 -18.58 5.86 -0.35
CA ILE A 252 -18.74 6.71 -1.53
C ILE A 252 -18.49 5.87 -2.77
N ASP A 253 -19.38 5.99 -3.75
CA ASP A 253 -19.20 5.47 -5.10
C ASP A 253 -18.86 6.65 -6.03
N ASN A 254 -17.64 6.69 -6.52
CA ASN A 254 -17.15 7.69 -7.46
C ASN A 254 -17.30 7.24 -8.94
N ASN A 255 -17.99 6.13 -9.19
CA ASN A 255 -18.22 5.63 -10.54
C ASN A 255 -19.38 6.40 -11.20
N LYS A 256 -19.09 7.55 -11.78
CA LYS A 256 -19.96 8.23 -12.73
C LYS A 256 -19.21 8.55 -14.02
#